data_b29dcfa495af1af7faa0428bd971e6c7
#
_entry.id   b29dcfa495af1af7faa0428bd971e6c7
#
_cell.length_a   1.000
_cell.length_b   1.000
_cell.length_c   1.000
_cell.angle_alpha   90.00
_cell.angle_beta   90.00
_cell.angle_gamma   90.00
#
_symmetry.space_group_name_H-M   'P 1'
#
loop_
_entity.id
_entity.type
_entity.pdbx_description
1 polymer ?
#
loop_
_entity_poly.entity_id
_entity_poly.type
_entity_poly.pdbx_seq_one_letter_code
_entity_poly.pdbx_strand_id
1 'polypeptide(L)'
;MTETKNSKMLDEGGKSVVALMAALMAAIFAFQLNASMLSPALTTMRVELNTTDAQIGLTQMVFFTSCAVFSLFLPRLGDLIGRKKVLLGILVLTALGCVVSALAVNVPMLMIGRVIQGVAGPIVPMTLIMLHAKVTEDKKYAKLMAILTSVNGGIGGVDAILGGWLAGTFGFRSVFWVMVGVAVLAIVLVFVYAEESTASETPKMDWVGVVSLAAAFLAAYLAINEIQKLGSANWALVAVEIVIAAVLFVVFWNVEKRQKAPMVTTHYLKQRRTWGLLLTTLLTMTGVFAIMNGIVPALAQDTEVGAGMSASVVSFATLTPYALIGLAFGPVAG
;
A
#
# COMPACT_ATOMS: atom_id res chain seq x y z
N MET A 1 -14.58 39.67 -13.04
CA MET A 1 -15.47 38.59 -12.47
C MET A 1 -14.78 37.22 -12.35
N THR A 2 -13.55 37.05 -12.79
CA THR A 2 -12.78 35.78 -12.74
C THR A 2 -11.89 35.64 -11.49
N GLU A 3 -11.49 36.72 -10.86
CA GLU A 3 -10.64 36.71 -9.64
C GLU A 3 -11.43 36.36 -8.37
N THR A 4 -12.72 36.67 -8.31
CA THR A 4 -13.58 36.36 -7.15
C THR A 4 -13.96 34.88 -7.06
N LYS A 5 -13.81 34.10 -8.13
CA LYS A 5 -14.10 32.68 -8.14
C LYS A 5 -12.93 31.84 -7.61
N ASN A 6 -11.69 32.34 -7.73
CA ASN A 6 -10.50 31.70 -7.19
C ASN A 6 -10.34 31.92 -5.67
N SER A 7 -10.84 33.07 -5.15
CA SER A 7 -10.76 33.34 -3.71
C SER A 7 -11.76 32.51 -2.88
N LYS A 8 -12.84 32.04 -3.49
CA LYS A 8 -13.79 31.09 -2.84
C LYS A 8 -13.30 29.62 -2.80
N MET A 9 -12.15 29.30 -3.41
CA MET A 9 -11.43 28.02 -3.16
C MET A 9 -10.60 28.07 -1.87
N LEU A 10 -10.44 29.23 -1.28
CA LEU A 10 -9.81 29.45 0.00
C LEU A 10 -10.94 29.47 1.03
N ASP A 11 -11.06 28.42 1.70
CA ASP A 11 -11.58 28.04 2.97
C ASP A 11 -12.39 28.99 3.88
N GLU A 12 -13.49 28.47 4.39
CA GLU A 12 -14.17 28.94 5.60
C GLU A 12 -13.62 28.25 6.87
N GLY A 13 -12.34 27.99 7.03
CA GLY A 13 -11.78 27.32 8.23
C GLY A 13 -10.25 27.12 8.26
N GLY A 14 -9.46 27.93 7.57
CA GLY A 14 -8.03 28.11 7.89
C GLY A 14 -6.98 27.37 7.06
N LYS A 15 -7.24 26.28 6.34
CA LYS A 15 -6.20 25.61 5.52
C LYS A 15 -6.70 25.28 4.11
N SER A 16 -5.95 25.72 3.10
CA SER A 16 -6.30 25.51 1.69
C SER A 16 -6.45 24.05 1.32
N VAL A 17 -7.50 23.69 0.57
CA VAL A 17 -7.68 22.35 -0.01
C VAL A 17 -6.46 21.92 -0.83
N VAL A 18 -5.80 22.86 -1.51
CA VAL A 18 -4.58 22.59 -2.29
C VAL A 18 -3.43 22.16 -1.39
N ALA A 19 -3.24 22.81 -0.24
CA ALA A 19 -2.20 22.45 0.72
C ALA A 19 -2.47 21.08 1.36
N LEU A 20 -3.73 20.78 1.68
CA LEU A 20 -4.14 19.44 2.13
C LEU A 20 -3.85 18.41 1.04
N MET A 21 -4.23 18.67 -0.22
CA MET A 21 -3.95 17.76 -1.34
C MET A 21 -2.46 17.47 -1.48
N ALA A 22 -1.59 18.48 -1.36
CA ALA A 22 -0.14 18.30 -1.40
C ALA A 22 0.36 17.41 -0.25
N ALA A 23 -0.17 17.59 0.96
CA ALA A 23 0.17 16.75 2.12
C ALA A 23 -0.28 15.30 1.96
N LEU A 24 -1.51 15.10 1.50
CA LEU A 24 -2.06 13.75 1.25
C LEU A 24 -1.33 13.05 0.10
N MET A 25 -0.97 13.80 -0.94
CA MET A 25 -0.17 13.29 -2.06
C MET A 25 1.23 12.85 -1.62
N ALA A 26 1.91 13.64 -0.79
CA ALA A 26 3.20 13.26 -0.22
C ALA A 26 3.10 11.99 0.64
N ALA A 27 2.02 11.81 1.41
CA ALA A 27 1.76 10.60 2.16
C ALA A 27 1.56 9.38 1.23
N ILE A 28 0.78 9.53 0.15
CA ILE A 28 0.60 8.48 -0.87
C ILE A 28 1.95 8.13 -1.51
N PHE A 29 2.80 9.11 -1.79
CA PHE A 29 4.14 8.86 -2.34
C PHE A 29 5.00 8.06 -1.38
N ALA A 30 4.97 8.36 -0.08
CA ALA A 30 5.68 7.57 0.92
C ALA A 30 5.26 6.08 0.91
N PHE A 31 4.00 5.77 0.67
CA PHE A 31 3.52 4.40 0.48
C PHE A 31 3.96 3.82 -0.88
N GLN A 32 3.71 4.55 -1.96
CA GLN A 32 3.91 4.04 -3.33
C GLN A 32 5.37 3.70 -3.61
N LEU A 33 6.31 4.55 -3.18
CA LEU A 33 7.74 4.27 -3.32
C LEU A 33 8.14 2.97 -2.62
N ASN A 34 7.57 2.69 -1.45
CA ASN A 34 7.80 1.42 -0.75
C ASN A 34 7.22 0.20 -1.49
N ALA A 35 6.18 0.40 -2.29
CA ALA A 35 5.52 -0.68 -3.03
C ALA A 35 6.21 -0.99 -4.37
N SER A 36 6.68 0.02 -5.13
CA SER A 36 7.12 -0.14 -6.52
C SER A 36 8.61 0.14 -6.77
N MET A 37 9.20 1.16 -6.11
CA MET A 37 10.57 1.61 -6.36
C MET A 37 11.64 0.54 -6.10
N LEU A 38 11.35 -0.45 -5.26
CA LEU A 38 12.29 -1.52 -4.93
C LEU A 38 12.38 -2.62 -5.98
N SER A 39 11.38 -2.77 -6.86
CA SER A 39 11.36 -3.86 -7.84
C SER A 39 12.66 -3.94 -8.68
N PRO A 40 13.18 -2.86 -9.26
CA PRO A 40 14.44 -2.90 -9.99
C PRO A 40 15.69 -3.07 -9.11
N ALA A 41 15.59 -2.80 -7.80
CA ALA A 41 16.69 -2.93 -6.85
C ALA A 41 16.86 -4.35 -6.29
N LEU A 42 15.91 -5.27 -6.53
CA LEU A 42 15.92 -6.62 -5.95
C LEU A 42 17.18 -7.41 -6.29
N THR A 43 17.67 -7.30 -7.53
CA THR A 43 18.90 -7.96 -7.96
C THR A 43 20.13 -7.42 -7.22
N THR A 44 20.23 -6.11 -7.05
CA THR A 44 21.31 -5.47 -6.27
C THR A 44 21.25 -5.90 -4.80
N MET A 45 20.05 -5.95 -4.22
CA MET A 45 19.84 -6.44 -2.86
C MET A 45 20.31 -7.89 -2.69
N ARG A 46 19.99 -8.77 -3.65
CA ARG A 46 20.43 -10.16 -3.65
C ARG A 46 21.95 -10.28 -3.63
N VAL A 47 22.63 -9.53 -4.50
CA VAL A 47 24.08 -9.55 -4.58
C VAL A 47 24.73 -8.99 -3.32
N GLU A 48 24.30 -7.81 -2.86
CA GLU A 48 24.90 -7.15 -1.71
C GLU A 48 24.66 -7.89 -0.38
N LEU A 49 23.51 -8.58 -0.24
CA LEU A 49 23.19 -9.36 0.96
C LEU A 49 23.61 -10.84 0.84
N ASN A 50 24.25 -11.21 -0.28
CA ASN A 50 24.71 -12.58 -0.59
C ASN A 50 23.61 -13.62 -0.32
N THR A 51 22.48 -13.46 -0.97
CA THR A 51 21.26 -14.23 -0.71
C THR A 51 20.61 -14.74 -2.01
N THR A 52 19.48 -15.44 -1.92
CA THR A 52 18.75 -16.01 -3.05
C THR A 52 17.59 -15.12 -3.50
N ASP A 53 17.15 -15.26 -4.77
CA ASP A 53 15.98 -14.56 -5.30
C ASP A 53 14.71 -14.88 -4.49
N ALA A 54 14.57 -16.12 -4.02
CA ALA A 54 13.46 -16.54 -3.17
C ALA A 54 13.42 -15.76 -1.85
N GLN A 55 14.57 -15.59 -1.17
CA GLN A 55 14.66 -14.84 0.08
C GLN A 55 14.39 -13.34 -0.12
N ILE A 56 14.87 -12.76 -1.22
CA ILE A 56 14.57 -11.36 -1.56
C ILE A 56 13.09 -11.19 -1.93
N GLY A 57 12.51 -12.11 -2.71
CA GLY A 57 11.08 -12.12 -3.01
C GLY A 57 10.21 -12.16 -1.75
N LEU A 58 10.60 -12.95 -0.74
CA LEU A 58 9.92 -13.00 0.55
C LEU A 58 9.86 -11.64 1.24
N THR A 59 10.86 -10.77 1.10
CA THR A 59 10.85 -9.44 1.70
C THR A 59 9.73 -8.56 1.13
N GLN A 60 9.43 -8.68 -0.17
CA GLN A 60 8.31 -7.97 -0.80
C GLN A 60 6.97 -8.56 -0.35
N MET A 61 6.86 -9.88 -0.28
CA MET A 61 5.65 -10.54 0.17
C MET A 61 5.32 -10.18 1.62
N VAL A 62 6.30 -10.15 2.51
CA VAL A 62 6.16 -9.74 3.91
C VAL A 62 5.67 -8.30 4.02
N PHE A 63 6.17 -7.38 3.19
CA PHE A 63 5.67 -6.01 3.13
C PHE A 63 4.19 -5.94 2.77
N PHE A 64 3.77 -6.57 1.67
CA PHE A 64 2.37 -6.55 1.24
C PHE A 64 1.44 -7.26 2.22
N THR A 65 1.87 -8.36 2.84
CA THR A 65 1.11 -9.03 3.90
C THR A 65 0.92 -8.13 5.10
N SER A 66 1.97 -7.44 5.53
CA SER A 66 1.89 -6.45 6.60
C SER A 66 0.97 -5.28 6.22
N CYS A 67 1.02 -4.79 4.98
CA CYS A 67 0.10 -3.78 4.47
C CYS A 67 -1.37 -4.23 4.60
N ALA A 68 -1.66 -5.46 4.20
CA ALA A 68 -3.01 -6.01 4.32
C ALA A 68 -3.47 -6.06 5.79
N VAL A 69 -2.64 -6.60 6.68
CA VAL A 69 -2.95 -6.69 8.11
C VAL A 69 -3.20 -5.32 8.74
N PHE A 70 -2.31 -4.36 8.52
CA PHE A 70 -2.46 -3.01 9.08
C PHE A 70 -3.64 -2.24 8.48
N SER A 71 -3.99 -2.50 7.23
CA SER A 71 -5.16 -1.89 6.58
C SER A 71 -6.50 -2.31 7.19
N LEU A 72 -6.55 -3.41 7.93
CA LEU A 72 -7.78 -3.88 8.57
C LEU A 72 -8.23 -2.98 9.72
N PHE A 73 -7.30 -2.46 10.50
CA PHE A 73 -7.67 -1.79 11.76
C PHE A 73 -7.20 -0.34 11.90
N LEU A 74 -6.12 0.07 11.23
CA LEU A 74 -5.60 1.43 11.39
C LEU A 74 -6.55 2.53 10.91
N PRO A 75 -7.33 2.37 9.82
CA PRO A 75 -8.34 3.37 9.48
C PRO A 75 -9.37 3.57 10.59
N ARG A 76 -9.84 2.48 11.21
CA ARG A 76 -10.76 2.54 12.33
C ARG A 76 -10.11 3.13 13.59
N LEU A 77 -8.85 2.83 13.84
CA LEU A 77 -8.10 3.49 14.90
C LEU A 77 -8.06 5.00 14.68
N GLY A 78 -7.92 5.44 13.42
CA GLY A 78 -8.01 6.85 13.03
C GLY A 78 -9.35 7.49 13.38
N ASP A 79 -10.46 6.76 13.24
CA ASP A 79 -11.78 7.25 13.63
C ASP A 79 -11.93 7.40 15.15
N LEU A 80 -11.21 6.56 15.94
CA LEU A 80 -11.27 6.56 17.40
C LEU A 80 -10.39 7.62 18.06
N ILE A 81 -9.15 7.80 17.59
CA ILE A 81 -8.14 8.66 18.24
C ILE A 81 -7.73 9.88 17.43
N GLY A 82 -8.26 10.00 16.21
CA GLY A 82 -7.95 11.07 15.27
C GLY A 82 -7.16 10.59 14.05
N ARG A 83 -7.65 10.90 12.86
CA ARG A 83 -7.09 10.43 11.57
C ARG A 83 -5.72 11.03 11.29
N LYS A 84 -5.51 12.31 11.61
CA LYS A 84 -4.19 12.96 11.46
C LYS A 84 -3.15 12.30 12.34
N LYS A 85 -3.47 12.05 13.62
CA LYS A 85 -2.54 11.41 14.55
C LYS A 85 -2.13 10.03 14.07
N VAL A 86 -3.10 9.23 13.62
CA VAL A 86 -2.81 7.88 13.11
C VAL A 86 -2.01 7.94 11.83
N LEU A 87 -2.33 8.83 10.88
CA LEU A 87 -1.57 9.01 9.65
C LEU A 87 -0.12 9.44 9.93
N LEU A 88 0.10 10.36 10.86
CA LEU A 88 1.45 10.75 11.29
C LEU A 88 2.20 9.57 11.94
N GLY A 89 1.54 8.80 12.80
CA GLY A 89 2.11 7.59 13.38
C GLY A 89 2.53 6.56 12.31
N ILE A 90 1.69 6.34 11.31
CA ILE A 90 1.99 5.49 10.17
C ILE A 90 3.23 5.98 9.41
N LEU A 91 3.29 7.28 9.08
CA LEU A 91 4.41 7.85 8.33
C LEU A 91 5.72 7.78 9.12
N VAL A 92 5.68 8.02 10.45
CA VAL A 92 6.86 7.89 11.33
C VAL A 92 7.34 6.44 11.36
N LEU A 93 6.45 5.47 11.55
CA LEU A 93 6.81 4.05 11.54
C LEU A 93 7.33 3.62 10.17
N THR A 94 6.73 4.11 9.08
CA THR A 94 7.22 3.85 7.72
C THR A 94 8.65 4.38 7.54
N ALA A 95 8.93 5.60 7.98
CA ALA A 95 10.28 6.18 7.94
C ALA A 95 11.27 5.34 8.75
N LEU A 96 10.90 4.93 9.97
CA LEU A 96 11.74 4.05 10.82
C LEU A 96 11.99 2.70 10.14
N GLY A 97 10.97 2.09 9.54
CA GLY A 97 11.12 0.86 8.76
C GLY A 97 12.07 1.02 7.57
N CYS A 98 12.02 2.16 6.88
CA CYS A 98 12.97 2.48 5.81
C CYS A 98 14.40 2.64 6.34
N VAL A 99 14.60 3.28 7.50
CA VAL A 99 15.93 3.38 8.16
C VAL A 99 16.45 1.99 8.53
N VAL A 100 15.63 1.13 9.14
CA VAL A 100 16.03 -0.26 9.47
C VAL A 100 16.43 -1.02 8.22
N SER A 101 15.68 -0.87 7.11
CA SER A 101 16.00 -1.51 5.83
C SER A 101 17.26 -0.94 5.17
N ALA A 102 17.49 0.38 5.27
CA ALA A 102 18.70 1.03 4.78
C ALA A 102 19.96 0.56 5.50
N LEU A 103 19.84 0.25 6.79
CA LEU A 103 20.93 -0.25 7.65
C LEU A 103 21.03 -1.78 7.64
N ALA A 104 20.20 -2.49 6.88
CA ALA A 104 20.16 -3.95 6.88
C ALA A 104 21.50 -4.54 6.40
N VAL A 105 22.03 -5.43 7.22
CA VAL A 105 23.26 -6.20 6.93
C VAL A 105 22.96 -7.64 6.55
N ASN A 106 21.72 -8.08 6.72
CA ASN A 106 21.25 -9.42 6.40
C ASN A 106 19.73 -9.40 6.06
N VAL A 107 19.25 -10.49 5.49
CA VAL A 107 17.85 -10.64 5.10
C VAL A 107 16.87 -10.56 6.28
N PRO A 108 17.11 -11.18 7.46
CA PRO A 108 16.21 -11.04 8.60
C PRO A 108 16.00 -9.59 9.05
N MET A 109 17.07 -8.79 9.10
CA MET A 109 16.96 -7.36 9.45
C MET A 109 16.16 -6.59 8.40
N LEU A 110 16.39 -6.89 7.12
CA LEU A 110 15.62 -6.32 6.04
C LEU A 110 14.13 -6.68 6.17
N MET A 111 13.80 -7.95 6.46
CA MET A 111 12.42 -8.39 6.69
C MET A 111 11.76 -7.63 7.83
N ILE A 112 12.46 -7.40 8.95
CA ILE A 112 11.92 -6.59 10.06
C ILE A 112 11.58 -5.18 9.56
N GLY A 113 12.48 -4.55 8.82
CA GLY A 113 12.22 -3.25 8.21
C GLY A 113 10.99 -3.28 7.29
N ARG A 114 10.83 -4.32 6.46
CA ARG A 114 9.68 -4.49 5.56
C ARG A 114 8.36 -4.72 6.30
N VAL A 115 8.36 -5.47 7.42
CA VAL A 115 7.19 -5.60 8.29
C VAL A 115 6.76 -4.24 8.82
N ILE A 116 7.71 -3.45 9.34
CA ILE A 116 7.43 -2.12 9.87
C ILE A 116 6.91 -1.18 8.76
N GLN A 117 7.51 -1.18 7.58
CA GLN A 117 7.07 -0.39 6.42
C GLN A 117 5.65 -0.75 5.99
N GLY A 118 5.20 -2.00 6.20
CA GLY A 118 3.85 -2.44 5.90
C GLY A 118 2.74 -1.67 6.64
N VAL A 119 3.07 -0.97 7.71
CA VAL A 119 2.15 -0.02 8.38
C VAL A 119 1.61 1.04 7.40
N ALA A 120 2.31 1.30 6.31
CA ALA A 120 1.91 2.24 5.27
C ALA A 120 0.67 1.79 4.43
N GLY A 121 0.27 0.52 4.52
CA GLY A 121 -0.85 -0.03 3.73
C GLY A 121 -2.12 0.82 3.71
N PRO A 122 -2.63 1.30 4.85
CA PRO A 122 -3.86 2.08 4.90
C PRO A 122 -3.71 3.56 4.50
N ILE A 123 -2.55 4.04 4.09
CA ILE A 123 -2.34 5.47 3.74
C ILE A 123 -3.32 5.92 2.66
N VAL A 124 -3.46 5.16 1.56
CA VAL A 124 -4.33 5.55 0.45
C VAL A 124 -5.79 5.67 0.90
N PRO A 125 -6.45 4.66 1.48
CA PRO A 125 -7.83 4.80 1.93
C PRO A 125 -7.98 5.88 3.01
N MET A 126 -7.05 6.04 3.93
CA MET A 126 -7.11 7.09 4.95
C MET A 126 -7.04 8.50 4.35
N THR A 127 -6.17 8.71 3.36
CA THR A 127 -6.07 10.01 2.68
C THR A 127 -7.36 10.35 1.93
N LEU A 128 -8.01 9.37 1.29
CA LEU A 128 -9.29 9.58 0.61
C LEU A 128 -10.42 9.92 1.62
N ILE A 129 -10.45 9.25 2.78
CA ILE A 129 -11.42 9.56 3.83
C ILE A 129 -11.18 10.98 4.39
N MET A 130 -9.93 11.37 4.61
CA MET A 130 -9.59 12.72 5.09
C MET A 130 -9.96 13.79 4.06
N LEU A 131 -9.75 13.52 2.77
CA LEU A 131 -10.17 14.41 1.68
C LEU A 131 -11.70 14.55 1.65
N HIS A 132 -12.44 13.44 1.78
CA HIS A 132 -13.91 13.46 1.78
C HIS A 132 -14.47 14.25 2.97
N ALA A 133 -13.85 14.16 4.13
CA ALA A 133 -14.26 14.94 5.32
C ALA A 133 -14.10 16.46 5.11
N LYS A 134 -13.17 16.91 4.26
CA LYS A 134 -12.93 18.34 3.96
C LYS A 134 -13.72 18.83 2.75
N VAL A 135 -13.99 17.97 1.79
CA VAL A 135 -14.65 18.31 0.52
C VAL A 135 -15.98 17.57 0.44
N THR A 136 -17.05 18.25 0.85
CA THR A 136 -18.41 17.69 0.93
C THR A 136 -19.17 17.72 -0.40
N GLU A 137 -18.70 18.46 -1.40
CA GLU A 137 -19.29 18.49 -2.73
C GLU A 137 -18.84 17.28 -3.54
N ASP A 138 -19.76 16.37 -3.87
CA ASP A 138 -19.48 15.09 -4.52
C ASP A 138 -18.67 15.22 -5.81
N LYS A 139 -19.00 16.14 -6.71
CA LYS A 139 -18.28 16.37 -7.96
C LYS A 139 -16.86 16.84 -7.75
N LYS A 140 -16.64 17.73 -6.78
CA LYS A 140 -15.32 18.23 -6.43
C LYS A 140 -14.47 17.14 -5.77
N TYR A 141 -15.07 16.37 -4.85
CA TYR A 141 -14.42 15.23 -4.22
C TYR A 141 -14.02 14.17 -5.26
N ALA A 142 -14.92 13.78 -6.16
CA ALA A 142 -14.65 12.80 -7.21
C ALA A 142 -13.46 13.23 -8.09
N LYS A 143 -13.41 14.51 -8.50
CA LYS A 143 -12.30 15.06 -9.28
C LYS A 143 -10.96 15.04 -8.52
N LEU A 144 -10.96 15.45 -7.25
CA LEU A 144 -9.74 15.46 -6.43
C LEU A 144 -9.28 14.04 -6.09
N MET A 145 -10.20 13.12 -5.81
CA MET A 145 -9.93 11.70 -5.63
C MET A 145 -9.31 11.08 -6.89
N ALA A 146 -9.86 11.40 -8.06
CA ALA A 146 -9.32 10.95 -9.33
C ALA A 146 -7.87 11.43 -9.55
N ILE A 147 -7.55 12.67 -9.17
CA ILE A 147 -6.18 13.20 -9.24
C ILE A 147 -5.26 12.40 -8.30
N LEU A 148 -5.64 12.19 -7.02
CA LEU A 148 -4.82 11.45 -6.05
C LEU A 148 -4.55 10.01 -6.52
N THR A 149 -5.58 9.32 -6.99
CA THR A 149 -5.46 7.92 -7.44
C THR A 149 -4.69 7.79 -8.75
N SER A 150 -4.87 8.73 -9.67
CA SER A 150 -4.11 8.76 -10.94
C SER A 150 -2.63 9.02 -10.70
N VAL A 151 -2.31 9.97 -9.81
CA VAL A 151 -0.91 10.25 -9.44
C VAL A 151 -0.31 9.06 -8.69
N ASN A 152 -1.06 8.40 -7.81
CA ASN A 152 -0.60 7.17 -7.15
C ASN A 152 -0.22 6.08 -8.17
N GLY A 153 -1.05 5.82 -9.17
CA GLY A 153 -0.73 4.89 -10.26
C GLY A 153 0.43 5.36 -11.14
N GLY A 154 0.51 6.69 -11.38
CA GLY A 154 1.49 7.31 -12.27
C GLY A 154 2.92 7.28 -11.78
N ILE A 155 3.11 7.36 -10.49
CA ILE A 155 4.44 7.34 -9.89
C ILE A 155 5.14 6.00 -10.07
N GLY A 156 4.38 4.88 -10.06
CA GLY A 156 4.94 3.54 -10.16
C GLY A 156 5.84 3.28 -11.39
N GLY A 157 5.72 4.10 -12.45
CA GLY A 157 6.62 4.01 -13.61
C GLY A 157 7.90 4.85 -13.45
N VAL A 158 7.76 6.04 -12.87
CA VAL A 158 8.89 6.99 -12.72
C VAL A 158 9.80 6.57 -11.58
N ASP A 159 9.24 6.12 -10.48
CA ASP A 159 9.98 5.68 -9.29
C ASP A 159 10.82 4.42 -9.56
N ALA A 160 10.35 3.52 -10.44
CA ALA A 160 11.11 2.35 -10.82
C ALA A 160 12.42 2.70 -11.56
N ILE A 161 12.40 3.74 -12.43
CA ILE A 161 13.62 4.23 -13.08
C ILE A 161 14.58 4.78 -12.03
N LEU A 162 14.07 5.64 -11.15
CA LEU A 162 14.86 6.23 -10.07
C LEU A 162 15.44 5.14 -9.16
N GLY A 163 14.63 4.16 -8.77
CA GLY A 163 15.04 3.04 -7.95
C GLY A 163 16.14 2.19 -8.58
N GLY A 164 16.00 1.88 -9.87
CA GLY A 164 17.01 1.14 -10.62
C GLY A 164 18.32 1.91 -10.79
N TRP A 165 18.24 3.21 -11.08
CA TRP A 165 19.42 4.07 -11.17
C TRP A 165 20.15 4.19 -9.83
N LEU A 166 19.42 4.47 -8.76
CA LEU A 166 19.98 4.56 -7.40
C LEU A 166 20.63 3.26 -6.97
N ALA A 167 19.94 2.14 -7.13
CA ALA A 167 20.46 0.83 -6.74
C ALA A 167 21.70 0.44 -7.56
N GLY A 168 21.70 0.74 -8.87
CA GLY A 168 22.86 0.44 -9.74
C GLY A 168 24.08 1.32 -9.51
N THR A 169 23.88 2.57 -9.05
CA THR A 169 24.97 3.55 -8.89
C THR A 169 25.49 3.62 -7.44
N PHE A 170 24.57 3.59 -6.47
CA PHE A 170 24.88 3.84 -5.04
C PHE A 170 24.53 2.66 -4.13
N GLY A 171 24.11 1.52 -4.72
CA GLY A 171 23.65 0.36 -3.98
C GLY A 171 22.20 0.48 -3.48
N PHE A 172 21.60 -0.67 -3.08
CA PHE A 172 20.18 -0.71 -2.70
C PHE A 172 19.81 0.15 -1.49
N ARG A 173 20.76 0.41 -0.61
CA ARG A 173 20.55 1.24 0.59
C ARG A 173 20.15 2.66 0.26
N SER A 174 20.65 3.21 -0.86
CA SER A 174 20.31 4.55 -1.34
C SER A 174 18.82 4.71 -1.63
N VAL A 175 18.17 3.65 -2.14
CA VAL A 175 16.74 3.62 -2.41
C VAL A 175 15.93 3.84 -1.12
N PHE A 176 16.31 3.14 -0.04
CA PHE A 176 15.64 3.32 1.26
C PHE A 176 15.87 4.70 1.86
N TRP A 177 17.05 5.30 1.68
CA TRP A 177 17.31 6.66 2.15
C TRP A 177 16.47 7.71 1.43
N VAL A 178 16.21 7.55 0.13
CA VAL A 178 15.27 8.41 -0.61
C VAL A 178 13.84 8.24 -0.06
N MET A 179 13.42 7.00 0.23
CA MET A 179 12.12 6.75 0.87
C MET A 179 12.01 7.41 2.25
N VAL A 180 13.08 7.42 3.05
CA VAL A 180 13.13 8.16 4.33
C VAL A 180 12.90 9.65 4.09
N GLY A 181 13.59 10.25 3.11
CA GLY A 181 13.44 11.66 2.78
C GLY A 181 12.00 12.02 2.41
N VAL A 182 11.37 11.20 1.56
CA VAL A 182 9.96 11.40 1.15
C VAL A 182 9.00 11.21 2.34
N ALA A 183 9.22 10.21 3.19
CA ALA A 183 8.40 9.99 4.37
C ALA A 183 8.52 11.17 5.38
N VAL A 184 9.72 11.70 5.60
CA VAL A 184 9.94 12.89 6.43
C VAL A 184 9.23 14.12 5.84
N LEU A 185 9.34 14.33 4.52
CA LEU A 185 8.60 15.40 3.84
C LEU A 185 7.09 15.25 4.05
N ALA A 186 6.57 14.03 3.90
CA ALA A 186 5.15 13.74 4.12
C ALA A 186 4.73 14.02 5.58
N ILE A 187 5.56 13.64 6.56
CA ILE A 187 5.32 13.93 7.98
C ILE A 187 5.18 15.45 8.19
N VAL A 188 6.12 16.24 7.67
CA VAL A 188 6.10 17.69 7.82
C VAL A 188 4.84 18.29 7.17
N LEU A 189 4.53 17.91 5.93
CA LEU A 189 3.37 18.44 5.22
C LEU A 189 2.05 18.03 5.90
N VAL A 190 1.89 16.78 6.32
CA VAL A 190 0.70 16.30 7.04
C VAL A 190 0.59 17.00 8.41
N PHE A 191 1.70 17.17 9.12
CA PHE A 191 1.70 17.88 10.41
C PHE A 191 1.22 19.33 10.28
N VAL A 192 1.67 20.03 9.23
CA VAL A 192 1.34 21.46 9.01
C VAL A 192 -0.06 21.62 8.42
N TYR A 193 -0.40 20.86 7.37
CA TYR A 193 -1.56 21.14 6.53
C TYR A 193 -2.77 20.22 6.78
N ALA A 194 -2.61 19.04 7.36
CA ALA A 194 -3.76 18.22 7.71
C ALA A 194 -4.41 18.71 8.99
N GLU A 195 -5.73 18.70 9.00
CA GLU A 195 -6.52 19.00 10.20
C GLU A 195 -6.86 17.70 10.93
N GLU A 196 -6.98 17.79 12.27
CA GLU A 196 -7.41 16.64 13.06
C GLU A 196 -8.90 16.41 12.86
N SER A 197 -9.28 15.15 12.66
CA SER A 197 -10.70 14.79 12.69
C SER A 197 -11.20 14.77 14.12
N THR A 198 -12.43 15.24 14.35
CA THR A 198 -13.11 15.00 15.63
C THR A 198 -13.28 13.50 15.81
N ALA A 199 -12.80 12.99 16.93
CA ALA A 199 -13.00 11.58 17.29
C ALA A 199 -14.51 11.29 17.27
N SER A 200 -14.90 10.25 16.54
CA SER A 200 -16.31 9.83 16.55
C SER A 200 -16.62 9.14 17.87
N GLU A 201 -17.82 9.31 18.41
CA GLU A 201 -18.34 8.52 19.54
C GLU A 201 -18.59 7.06 19.13
N THR A 202 -17.60 6.46 18.48
CA THR A 202 -17.69 5.08 17.98
C THR A 202 -17.38 4.09 19.10
N PRO A 203 -18.01 2.93 19.09
CA PRO A 203 -17.72 1.87 20.06
C PRO A 203 -16.26 1.42 19.98
N LYS A 204 -15.78 0.83 21.09
CA LYS A 204 -14.41 0.32 21.25
C LYS A 204 -13.97 -0.56 20.09
N MET A 205 -12.65 -0.57 19.83
CA MET A 205 -12.03 -1.43 18.83
C MET A 205 -12.31 -2.91 19.12
N ASP A 206 -12.73 -3.65 18.12
CA ASP A 206 -12.82 -5.11 18.18
C ASP A 206 -11.46 -5.76 17.96
N TRP A 207 -10.66 -5.84 19.02
CA TRP A 207 -9.34 -6.46 18.96
C TRP A 207 -9.41 -7.96 18.66
N VAL A 208 -10.47 -8.66 19.05
CA VAL A 208 -10.64 -10.08 18.79
C VAL A 208 -10.88 -10.30 17.29
N GLY A 209 -11.74 -9.49 16.69
CA GLY A 209 -11.96 -9.49 15.25
C GLY A 209 -10.69 -9.15 14.46
N VAL A 210 -9.96 -8.08 14.87
CA VAL A 210 -8.69 -7.70 14.25
C VAL A 210 -7.67 -8.82 14.28
N VAL A 211 -7.40 -9.39 15.46
CA VAL A 211 -6.37 -10.42 15.64
C VAL A 211 -6.74 -11.70 14.91
N SER A 212 -8.01 -12.14 14.99
CA SER A 212 -8.45 -13.36 14.30
C SER A 212 -8.37 -13.22 12.77
N LEU A 213 -8.75 -12.07 12.21
CA LEU A 213 -8.66 -11.83 10.77
C LEU A 213 -7.21 -11.70 10.30
N ALA A 214 -6.38 -10.97 11.06
CA ALA A 214 -4.95 -10.84 10.77
C ALA A 214 -4.25 -12.20 10.79
N ALA A 215 -4.54 -13.03 11.79
CA ALA A 215 -3.99 -14.38 11.90
C ALA A 215 -4.51 -15.31 10.79
N ALA A 216 -5.77 -15.16 10.36
CA ALA A 216 -6.32 -15.89 9.23
C ALA A 216 -5.60 -15.55 7.92
N PHE A 217 -5.35 -14.25 7.66
CA PHE A 217 -4.58 -13.83 6.50
C PHE A 217 -3.13 -14.30 6.55
N LEU A 218 -2.50 -14.26 7.73
CA LEU A 218 -1.14 -14.75 7.90
C LEU A 218 -1.05 -16.26 7.63
N ALA A 219 -1.97 -17.05 8.15
CA ALA A 219 -2.03 -18.50 7.90
C ALA A 219 -2.27 -18.79 6.40
N ALA A 220 -3.20 -18.09 5.76
CA ALA A 220 -3.44 -18.23 4.32
C ALA A 220 -2.20 -17.85 3.50
N TYR A 221 -1.50 -16.79 3.90
CA TYR A 221 -0.24 -16.38 3.27
C TYR A 221 0.85 -17.46 3.40
N LEU A 222 1.02 -18.05 4.59
CA LEU A 222 2.02 -19.11 4.81
C LEU A 222 1.70 -20.35 3.96
N ALA A 223 0.42 -20.74 3.85
CA ALA A 223 -0.01 -21.82 2.98
C ALA A 223 0.34 -21.55 1.51
N ILE A 224 0.06 -20.35 1.00
CA ILE A 224 0.40 -19.96 -0.38
C ILE A 224 1.93 -19.98 -0.59
N ASN A 225 2.69 -19.49 0.38
CA ASN A 225 4.15 -19.49 0.32
C ASN A 225 4.74 -20.91 0.30
N GLU A 226 4.14 -21.85 1.05
CA GLU A 226 4.55 -23.23 1.02
C GLU A 226 4.19 -23.91 -0.32
N ILE A 227 3.01 -23.63 -0.88
CA ILE A 227 2.57 -24.11 -2.20
C ILE A 227 3.55 -23.68 -3.31
N GLN A 228 4.12 -22.50 -3.24
CA GLN A 228 5.07 -21.99 -4.25
C GLN A 228 6.34 -22.84 -4.39
N LYS A 229 6.68 -23.65 -3.36
CA LYS A 229 7.81 -24.56 -3.41
C LYS A 229 7.57 -25.79 -4.31
N LEU A 230 6.35 -25.94 -4.85
CA LEU A 230 5.90 -26.97 -5.78
C LEU A 230 6.34 -28.40 -5.36
N GLY A 231 7.29 -29.00 -6.07
CA GLY A 231 7.75 -30.37 -5.83
C GLY A 231 8.40 -30.60 -4.46
N SER A 232 8.86 -29.54 -3.77
CA SER A 232 9.41 -29.61 -2.41
C SER A 232 8.44 -29.13 -1.33
N ALA A 233 7.21 -28.84 -1.70
CA ALA A 233 6.19 -28.34 -0.77
C ALA A 233 5.79 -29.41 0.26
N ASN A 234 5.67 -28.99 1.52
CA ASN A 234 5.11 -29.84 2.56
C ASN A 234 3.58 -29.75 2.57
N TRP A 235 2.92 -30.61 1.82
CA TRP A 235 1.47 -30.61 1.66
C TRP A 235 0.70 -30.81 2.98
N ALA A 236 1.30 -31.49 3.97
CA ALA A 236 0.70 -31.63 5.29
C ALA A 236 0.68 -30.27 6.01
N LEU A 237 1.75 -29.49 5.92
CA LEU A 237 1.83 -28.14 6.46
C LEU A 237 0.82 -27.21 5.76
N VAL A 238 0.73 -27.25 4.45
CA VAL A 238 -0.27 -26.50 3.66
C VAL A 238 -1.69 -26.79 4.15
N ALA A 239 -2.02 -28.09 4.34
CA ALA A 239 -3.35 -28.46 4.82
C ALA A 239 -3.64 -27.90 6.23
N VAL A 240 -2.67 -27.98 7.14
CA VAL A 240 -2.79 -27.42 8.49
C VAL A 240 -2.99 -25.90 8.45
N GLU A 241 -2.20 -25.18 7.66
CA GLU A 241 -2.29 -23.71 7.53
C GLU A 241 -3.63 -23.27 6.92
N ILE A 242 -4.14 -23.98 5.91
CA ILE A 242 -5.48 -23.73 5.34
C ILE A 242 -6.58 -23.98 6.39
N VAL A 243 -6.48 -25.06 7.17
CA VAL A 243 -7.44 -25.34 8.24
C VAL A 243 -7.40 -24.25 9.30
N ILE A 244 -6.21 -23.81 9.72
CA ILE A 244 -6.04 -22.71 10.68
C ILE A 244 -6.66 -21.43 10.12
N ALA A 245 -6.38 -21.08 8.87
CA ALA A 245 -6.95 -19.90 8.21
C ALA A 245 -8.48 -19.96 8.19
N ALA A 246 -9.06 -21.11 7.82
CA ALA A 246 -10.50 -21.32 7.78
C ALA A 246 -11.14 -21.20 9.17
N VAL A 247 -10.56 -21.83 10.20
CA VAL A 247 -11.05 -21.76 11.58
C VAL A 247 -11.00 -20.31 12.08
N LEU A 248 -9.89 -19.61 11.90
CA LEU A 248 -9.74 -18.21 12.33
C LEU A 248 -10.71 -17.29 11.58
N PHE A 249 -10.97 -17.53 10.30
CA PHE A 249 -11.99 -16.80 9.55
C PHE A 249 -13.40 -17.06 10.08
N VAL A 250 -13.72 -18.29 10.46
CA VAL A 250 -15.00 -18.62 11.10
C VAL A 250 -15.12 -17.95 12.48
N VAL A 251 -14.04 -17.92 13.26
CA VAL A 251 -14.00 -17.18 14.53
C VAL A 251 -14.26 -15.69 14.29
N PHE A 252 -13.52 -15.06 13.38
CA PHE A 252 -13.74 -13.67 12.97
C PHE A 252 -15.21 -13.44 12.61
N TRP A 253 -15.76 -14.27 11.71
CA TRP A 253 -17.14 -14.13 11.24
C TRP A 253 -18.18 -14.22 12.36
N ASN A 254 -17.97 -15.10 13.33
CA ASN A 254 -18.86 -15.24 14.49
C ASN A 254 -18.71 -14.08 15.48
N VAL A 255 -17.51 -13.57 15.68
CA VAL A 255 -17.26 -12.39 16.51
C VAL A 255 -17.92 -11.19 15.88
N GLU A 256 -17.69 -10.92 14.61
CA GLU A 256 -18.20 -9.78 13.86
C GLU A 256 -19.73 -9.72 13.85
N LYS A 257 -20.40 -10.86 13.72
CA LYS A 257 -21.88 -10.94 13.80
C LYS A 257 -22.46 -10.54 15.14
N ARG A 258 -21.70 -10.67 16.23
CA ARG A 258 -22.14 -10.39 17.59
C ARG A 258 -21.80 -8.98 18.06
N GLN A 259 -20.94 -8.28 17.32
CA GLN A 259 -20.51 -6.93 17.67
C GLN A 259 -21.60 -5.90 17.36
N LYS A 260 -21.78 -4.94 18.28
CA LYS A 260 -22.68 -3.79 18.08
C LYS A 260 -22.19 -2.82 17.00
N ALA A 261 -20.88 -2.76 16.80
CA ALA A 261 -20.23 -1.95 15.76
C ALA A 261 -19.14 -2.78 15.06
N PRO A 262 -19.55 -3.60 14.10
CA PRO A 262 -18.64 -4.47 13.38
C PRO A 262 -17.63 -3.68 12.56
N MET A 263 -16.42 -4.20 12.40
CA MET A 263 -15.39 -3.65 11.50
C MET A 263 -15.83 -3.75 10.04
N VAL A 264 -16.43 -4.88 9.70
CA VAL A 264 -16.96 -5.16 8.38
C VAL A 264 -18.46 -5.40 8.48
N THR A 265 -19.25 -4.52 7.92
CA THR A 265 -20.72 -4.64 7.98
C THR A 265 -21.16 -5.86 7.16
N THR A 266 -21.37 -6.98 7.85
CA THR A 266 -21.73 -8.27 7.23
C THR A 266 -22.98 -8.22 6.35
N HIS A 267 -23.86 -7.25 6.59
CA HIS A 267 -25.04 -7.02 5.75
C HIS A 267 -24.66 -6.63 4.32
N TYR A 268 -23.68 -5.74 4.13
CA TYR A 268 -23.22 -5.35 2.78
C TYR A 268 -22.50 -6.49 2.07
N LEU A 269 -21.77 -7.32 2.81
CA LEU A 269 -21.11 -8.50 2.23
C LEU A 269 -22.09 -9.54 1.67
N LYS A 270 -23.34 -9.56 2.09
CA LYS A 270 -24.37 -10.44 1.53
C LYS A 270 -24.95 -9.94 0.20
N GLN A 271 -24.73 -8.67 -0.15
CA GLN A 271 -25.27 -8.10 -1.38
C GLN A 271 -24.47 -8.55 -2.60
N ARG A 272 -25.17 -9.03 -3.63
CA ARG A 272 -24.56 -9.47 -4.91
C ARG A 272 -23.69 -8.39 -5.55
N ARG A 273 -24.10 -7.11 -5.42
CA ARG A 273 -23.34 -5.97 -5.96
C ARG A 273 -21.97 -5.83 -5.28
N THR A 274 -21.92 -5.97 -3.96
CA THR A 274 -20.67 -5.92 -3.18
C THR A 274 -19.72 -7.05 -3.56
N TRP A 275 -20.24 -8.28 -3.64
CA TRP A 275 -19.44 -9.43 -4.09
C TRP A 275 -18.93 -9.27 -5.53
N GLY A 276 -19.78 -8.75 -6.43
CA GLY A 276 -19.37 -8.47 -7.80
C GLY A 276 -18.18 -7.48 -7.84
N LEU A 277 -18.27 -6.38 -7.10
CA LEU A 277 -17.19 -5.40 -7.02
C LEU A 277 -15.93 -5.97 -6.39
N LEU A 278 -16.05 -6.67 -5.25
CA LEU A 278 -14.90 -7.28 -4.57
C LEU A 278 -14.19 -8.31 -5.45
N LEU A 279 -14.97 -9.21 -6.09
CA LEU A 279 -14.42 -10.24 -6.95
C LEU A 279 -13.76 -9.64 -8.20
N THR A 280 -14.41 -8.66 -8.83
CA THR A 280 -13.83 -7.96 -9.99
C THR A 280 -12.53 -7.27 -9.60
N THR A 281 -12.50 -6.54 -8.48
CA THR A 281 -11.30 -5.89 -7.99
C THR A 281 -10.20 -6.91 -7.67
N LEU A 282 -10.54 -7.99 -6.98
CA LEU A 282 -9.61 -9.06 -6.64
C LEU A 282 -8.97 -9.66 -7.90
N LEU A 283 -9.77 -10.10 -8.86
CA LEU A 283 -9.29 -10.74 -10.08
C LEU A 283 -8.48 -9.77 -10.94
N THR A 284 -8.96 -8.54 -11.10
CA THR A 284 -8.27 -7.52 -11.90
C THR A 284 -6.93 -7.14 -11.27
N MET A 285 -6.91 -6.84 -9.97
CA MET A 285 -5.68 -6.45 -9.29
C MET A 285 -4.68 -7.61 -9.22
N THR A 286 -5.13 -8.83 -8.92
CA THR A 286 -4.26 -10.01 -8.92
C THR A 286 -3.66 -10.23 -10.30
N GLY A 287 -4.44 -10.17 -11.36
CA GLY A 287 -3.96 -10.32 -12.74
C GLY A 287 -2.97 -9.22 -13.13
N VAL A 288 -3.31 -7.96 -12.86
CA VAL A 288 -2.44 -6.81 -13.16
C VAL A 288 -1.11 -6.92 -12.40
N PHE A 289 -1.16 -7.17 -11.08
CA PHE A 289 0.06 -7.28 -10.28
C PHE A 289 0.92 -8.48 -10.69
N ALA A 290 0.33 -9.64 -10.93
CA ALA A 290 1.06 -10.84 -11.36
C ALA A 290 1.75 -10.63 -12.73
N ILE A 291 1.06 -10.02 -13.67
CA ILE A 291 1.59 -9.77 -15.02
C ILE A 291 2.63 -8.65 -14.98
N MET A 292 2.29 -7.49 -14.42
CA MET A 292 3.12 -6.28 -14.48
C MET A 292 4.37 -6.34 -13.58
N ASN A 293 4.27 -6.95 -12.40
CA ASN A 293 5.39 -7.01 -11.46
C ASN A 293 6.08 -8.38 -11.38
N GLY A 294 5.51 -9.41 -12.00
CA GLY A 294 6.05 -10.76 -11.99
C GLY A 294 6.45 -11.25 -13.38
N ILE A 295 5.49 -11.63 -14.19
CA ILE A 295 5.70 -12.37 -15.44
C ILE A 295 6.43 -11.52 -16.48
N VAL A 296 5.96 -10.30 -16.75
CA VAL A 296 6.54 -9.44 -17.81
C VAL A 296 7.99 -9.04 -17.47
N PRO A 297 8.30 -8.56 -16.25
CA PRO A 297 9.68 -8.27 -15.89
C PRO A 297 10.59 -9.49 -15.95
N ALA A 298 10.14 -10.65 -15.48
CA ALA A 298 10.94 -11.87 -15.52
C ALA A 298 11.28 -12.29 -16.96
N LEU A 299 10.29 -12.34 -17.85
CA LEU A 299 10.50 -12.68 -19.25
C LEU A 299 11.36 -11.65 -20.00
N ALA A 300 11.14 -10.35 -19.76
CA ALA A 300 11.86 -9.31 -20.49
C ALA A 300 13.34 -9.20 -20.06
N GLN A 301 13.65 -9.57 -18.81
CA GLN A 301 15.02 -9.60 -18.29
C GLN A 301 15.77 -10.89 -18.65
N ASP A 302 15.06 -11.96 -19.03
CA ASP A 302 15.67 -13.22 -19.46
C ASP A 302 16.49 -13.01 -20.72
N THR A 303 17.73 -13.50 -20.73
CA THR A 303 18.65 -13.36 -21.86
C THR A 303 18.48 -14.45 -22.92
N GLU A 304 17.82 -15.56 -22.58
CA GLU A 304 17.60 -16.68 -23.51
C GLU A 304 16.25 -16.57 -24.25
N VAL A 305 15.21 -16.16 -23.53
CA VAL A 305 13.82 -16.09 -24.05
C VAL A 305 13.40 -14.64 -24.32
N GLY A 306 13.93 -13.69 -23.57
CA GLY A 306 13.60 -12.26 -23.64
C GLY A 306 14.70 -11.41 -24.26
N ALA A 307 14.55 -10.09 -24.13
CA ALA A 307 15.48 -9.12 -24.72
C ALA A 307 16.66 -8.77 -23.78
N GLY A 308 16.80 -9.41 -22.61
CA GLY A 308 17.83 -9.09 -21.62
C GLY A 308 17.75 -7.65 -21.11
N MET A 309 16.54 -7.07 -21.07
CA MET A 309 16.33 -5.67 -20.70
C MET A 309 16.60 -5.44 -19.21
N SER A 310 17.11 -4.25 -18.88
CA SER A 310 17.27 -3.88 -17.47
C SER A 310 15.91 -3.75 -16.76
N ALA A 311 15.87 -4.11 -15.48
CA ALA A 311 14.67 -4.05 -14.66
C ALA A 311 13.99 -2.65 -14.65
N SER A 312 14.81 -1.59 -14.70
CA SER A 312 14.33 -0.20 -14.76
C SER A 312 13.57 0.10 -16.06
N VAL A 313 14.10 -0.35 -17.20
CA VAL A 313 13.49 -0.16 -18.53
C VAL A 313 12.17 -0.93 -18.62
N VAL A 314 12.15 -2.17 -18.14
CA VAL A 314 10.95 -3.01 -18.16
C VAL A 314 9.86 -2.41 -17.28
N SER A 315 10.20 -2.00 -16.03
CA SER A 315 9.24 -1.35 -15.12
C SER A 315 8.70 -0.04 -15.70
N PHE A 316 9.57 0.76 -16.33
CA PHE A 316 9.12 1.98 -17.01
C PHE A 316 8.16 1.68 -18.16
N ALA A 317 8.49 0.72 -19.01
CA ALA A 317 7.67 0.36 -20.17
C ALA A 317 6.30 -0.23 -19.78
N THR A 318 6.22 -0.94 -18.67
CA THR A 318 4.96 -1.57 -18.19
C THR A 318 4.10 -0.62 -17.39
N LEU A 319 4.68 0.20 -16.52
CA LEU A 319 3.94 1.04 -15.57
C LEU A 319 3.64 2.44 -16.12
N THR A 320 4.48 2.99 -17.00
CA THR A 320 4.27 4.33 -17.57
C THR A 320 2.98 4.45 -18.41
N PRO A 321 2.62 3.49 -19.30
CA PRO A 321 1.34 3.55 -20.01
C PRO A 321 0.14 3.53 -19.06
N TYR A 322 0.18 2.70 -18.01
CA TYR A 322 -0.86 2.67 -16.99
C TYR A 322 -1.01 4.03 -16.29
N ALA A 323 0.12 4.64 -15.96
CA ALA A 323 0.20 5.97 -15.37
C ALA A 323 -0.42 7.04 -16.27
N LEU A 324 -0.01 7.08 -17.54
CA LEU A 324 -0.49 8.06 -18.50
C LEU A 324 -2.00 7.92 -18.76
N ILE A 325 -2.50 6.70 -18.86
CA ILE A 325 -3.93 6.42 -19.00
C ILE A 325 -4.68 6.90 -17.74
N GLY A 326 -4.18 6.60 -16.55
CA GLY A 326 -4.77 7.05 -15.29
C GLY A 326 -4.82 8.58 -15.19
N LEU A 327 -3.73 9.27 -15.55
CA LEU A 327 -3.68 10.74 -15.56
C LEU A 327 -4.59 11.36 -16.62
N ALA A 328 -4.69 10.76 -17.81
CA ALA A 328 -5.50 11.28 -18.89
C ALA A 328 -7.01 11.09 -18.65
N PHE A 329 -7.41 9.92 -18.17
CA PHE A 329 -8.82 9.54 -18.06
C PHE A 329 -9.38 9.64 -16.65
N GLY A 330 -8.54 9.62 -15.60
CA GLY A 330 -8.98 9.76 -14.21
C GLY A 330 -9.84 11.00 -13.96
N PRO A 331 -9.41 12.22 -14.38
CA PRO A 331 -10.20 13.44 -14.21
C PRO A 331 -11.51 13.49 -15.02
N VAL A 332 -11.64 12.64 -16.07
CA VAL A 332 -12.82 12.58 -16.94
C VAL A 332 -13.83 11.56 -16.41
N ALA A 333 -13.37 10.52 -15.74
CA ALA A 333 -14.22 9.45 -15.18
C ALA A 333 -14.89 9.83 -13.84
N GLY A 334 -14.43 10.89 -13.18
CA GLY A 334 -15.03 11.49 -11.96
C GLY A 334 -15.79 12.75 -12.31
#